data_cfc4471fa55ca55d1a6b76c8f9e19e6a
#
_entry.id   cfc4471fa55ca55d1a6b76c8f9e19e6a
#
_cell.length_a   1.000
_cell.length_b   1.000
_cell.length_c   1.000
_cell.angle_alpha   90.00
_cell.angle_beta   90.00
_cell.angle_gamma   90.00
#
_symmetry.space_group_name_H-M   'P 1'
#
loop_
_entity.id
_entity.type
_entity.pdbx_description
1 polymer ?
#
loop_
_entity_poly.entity_id
_entity_poly.type
_entity_poly.pdbx_seq_one_letter_code
_entity_poly.pdbx_strand_id
1 'polypeptide(L)'
;MNQSRLLGCLLLWMAQPLQASEVSGYLKAFSIYQFEHSATLIKQPDQAFGEASLRLMWEPRGSFWTSEFHYEIQGFQSSRADWVGSDLLRSNTSDRYRFDDLNPVVAEGKKSLLRQNLDRANVRLKTGQWDITLGRQALTMGSARLVSPVDVFLPFDLRVIDTEYRPGIDAVRLERALGDLSALDIGWVLGAEGQRDQSAIFAQWITNHQGIDYATTWIERDQVRLVGLGVTGAIGQHGVWFEAAKVAGQENYWRSSLGIDGGVGDTGLWMVELHYNGAGASKSEDYLRPNNVDAYRNFGVFLFARRYVLSALSVQLSAVTGFASQWVYNLDDQSSYFQLSIDRHMSDEWGLRAGVYRFGGNSDLNFTTEGLALGSEFGMNPQVVFVGARYYF
;
A
#
# COMPACT_ATOMS: atom_id res chain seq x y z
N MET A 1 -17.19 33.01 17.45
CA MET A 1 -18.23 31.96 17.58
C MET A 1 -17.59 30.81 18.33
N ASN A 2 -18.07 30.46 19.53
CA ASN A 2 -17.37 29.58 20.46
C ASN A 2 -17.26 28.15 19.87
N GLN A 3 -16.05 27.58 19.83
CA GLN A 3 -15.74 26.22 19.39
C GLN A 3 -16.60 25.14 20.11
N SER A 4 -16.99 25.37 21.35
CA SER A 4 -17.88 24.50 22.12
C SER A 4 -19.32 24.43 21.58
N ARG A 5 -19.81 25.44 20.85
CA ARG A 5 -21.14 25.41 20.23
C ARG A 5 -21.17 24.67 18.91
N LEU A 6 -20.06 24.64 18.16
CA LEU A 6 -19.91 23.85 16.93
C LEU A 6 -19.80 22.34 17.24
N LEU A 7 -19.06 21.96 18.28
CA LEU A 7 -19.00 20.56 18.73
C LEU A 7 -20.36 20.08 19.26
N GLY A 8 -21.09 20.92 20.01
CA GLY A 8 -22.42 20.60 20.53
C GLY A 8 -23.47 20.42 19.44
N CYS A 9 -23.42 21.20 18.35
CA CYS A 9 -24.30 21.03 17.21
C CYS A 9 -23.99 19.79 16.38
N LEU A 10 -22.70 19.41 16.21
CA LEU A 10 -22.31 18.17 15.52
C LEU A 10 -22.74 16.94 16.31
N LEU A 11 -22.65 16.95 17.64
CA LEU A 11 -23.08 15.84 18.50
C LEU A 11 -24.60 15.69 18.55
N LEU A 12 -25.35 16.78 18.51
CA LEU A 12 -26.82 16.75 18.47
C LEU A 12 -27.38 16.32 17.09
N TRP A 13 -26.65 16.54 16.01
CA TRP A 13 -27.02 16.09 14.68
C TRP A 13 -26.80 14.58 14.47
N MET A 14 -25.89 13.97 15.23
CA MET A 14 -25.64 12.53 15.22
C MET A 14 -26.66 11.73 16.06
N ALA A 15 -27.58 12.36 16.78
CA ALA A 15 -28.61 11.70 17.61
C ALA A 15 -29.82 11.16 16.82
N GLN A 16 -29.67 10.85 15.54
CA GLN A 16 -30.63 10.03 14.80
C GLN A 16 -30.49 8.55 15.22
N PRO A 17 -31.56 7.75 15.17
CA PRO A 17 -31.48 6.35 15.55
C PRO A 17 -30.38 5.66 14.72
N LEU A 18 -29.32 5.24 15.39
CA LEU A 18 -28.27 4.36 14.84
C LEU A 18 -28.98 3.09 14.36
N GLN A 19 -28.92 2.82 13.06
CA GLN A 19 -29.16 1.44 12.63
C GLN A 19 -28.11 0.58 13.31
N ALA A 20 -28.55 -0.54 13.93
CA ALA A 20 -27.64 -1.46 14.60
C ALA A 20 -26.52 -1.86 13.64
N SER A 21 -25.32 -1.35 13.88
CA SER A 21 -24.11 -1.77 13.17
C SER A 21 -23.45 -2.83 14.03
N GLU A 22 -23.30 -4.01 13.47
CA GLU A 22 -22.58 -5.08 14.12
C GLU A 22 -21.08 -4.71 14.17
N VAL A 23 -20.40 -5.11 15.23
CA VAL A 23 -18.95 -5.07 15.30
C VAL A 23 -18.46 -6.32 14.59
N SER A 24 -17.64 -6.13 13.56
CA SER A 24 -16.95 -7.20 12.86
C SER A 24 -15.44 -7.10 13.11
N GLY A 25 -14.71 -8.10 12.68
CA GLY A 25 -13.28 -8.07 12.85
C GLY A 25 -12.56 -9.32 12.37
N TYR A 26 -11.28 -9.38 12.65
CA TYR A 26 -10.50 -10.56 12.38
C TYR A 26 -9.39 -10.77 13.42
N LEU A 27 -9.00 -12.01 13.58
CA LEU A 27 -7.77 -12.45 14.21
C LEU A 27 -6.88 -13.09 13.13
N LYS A 28 -5.68 -12.60 12.96
CA LYS A 28 -4.67 -13.17 12.04
C LYS A 28 -3.43 -13.54 12.80
N ALA A 29 -2.79 -14.63 12.41
CA ALA A 29 -1.49 -15.03 12.92
C ALA A 29 -0.62 -15.54 11.77
N PHE A 30 0.62 -15.06 11.68
CA PHE A 30 1.62 -15.48 10.71
C PHE A 30 2.88 -15.97 11.41
N SER A 31 3.47 -17.03 10.89
CA SER A 31 4.81 -17.48 11.21
C SER A 31 5.66 -17.43 9.96
N ILE A 32 6.80 -16.78 10.05
CA ILE A 32 7.73 -16.56 8.94
C ILE A 32 9.08 -17.13 9.32
N TYR A 33 9.65 -17.89 8.43
CA TYR A 33 11.03 -18.37 8.56
C TYR A 33 11.86 -17.77 7.43
N GLN A 34 12.90 -17.06 7.81
CA GLN A 34 13.91 -16.47 6.96
C GLN A 34 15.15 -17.32 7.01
N PHE A 35 15.61 -17.80 5.84
CA PHE A 35 16.82 -18.62 5.74
C PHE A 35 18.08 -17.76 5.89
N GLU A 36 19.16 -18.40 6.32
CA GLU A 36 20.48 -17.77 6.35
C GLU A 36 20.81 -17.17 4.98
N HIS A 37 21.28 -15.94 5.00
CA HIS A 37 21.76 -15.24 3.81
C HIS A 37 23.12 -14.61 4.10
N SER A 38 24.06 -14.79 3.19
CA SER A 38 25.42 -14.24 3.34
C SER A 38 25.71 -13.31 2.17
N ALA A 39 25.97 -12.06 2.50
CA ALA A 39 26.54 -11.05 1.62
C ALA A 39 28.02 -10.81 2.00
N THR A 40 28.77 -10.15 1.15
CA THR A 40 30.22 -9.94 1.33
C THR A 40 30.56 -9.30 2.68
N LEU A 41 29.74 -8.38 3.19
CA LEU A 41 30.00 -7.66 4.45
C LEU A 41 29.01 -8.02 5.56
N ILE A 42 27.91 -8.69 5.25
CA ILE A 42 26.83 -8.94 6.19
C ILE A 42 26.43 -10.41 6.10
N LYS A 43 26.46 -11.09 7.24
CA LYS A 43 25.87 -12.41 7.40
C LYS A 43 24.55 -12.26 8.15
N GLN A 44 23.43 -12.55 7.49
CA GLN A 44 22.12 -12.63 8.10
C GLN A 44 21.86 -14.10 8.44
N PRO A 45 21.90 -14.50 9.72
CA PRO A 45 21.59 -15.86 10.09
C PRO A 45 20.10 -16.15 9.91
N ASP A 46 19.75 -17.42 9.92
CA ASP A 46 18.38 -17.86 9.92
C ASP A 46 17.59 -17.26 11.11
N GLN A 47 16.34 -16.94 10.87
CA GLN A 47 15.48 -16.29 11.85
C GLN A 47 14.02 -16.68 11.66
N ALA A 48 13.31 -16.90 12.76
CA ALA A 48 11.88 -17.07 12.79
C ALA A 48 11.21 -15.82 13.37
N PHE A 49 10.12 -15.41 12.73
CA PHE A 49 9.26 -14.32 13.18
C PHE A 49 7.82 -14.83 13.34
N GLY A 50 7.11 -14.30 14.30
CA GLY A 50 5.68 -14.47 14.46
C GLY A 50 5.00 -13.12 14.56
N GLU A 51 3.84 -13.00 13.95
CA GLU A 51 2.91 -11.88 14.12
C GLU A 51 1.54 -12.41 14.49
N ALA A 52 0.86 -11.74 15.41
CA ALA A 52 -0.57 -11.92 15.62
C ALA A 52 -1.24 -10.55 15.66
N SER A 53 -2.35 -10.40 14.94
CA SER A 53 -3.12 -9.16 14.90
C SER A 53 -4.59 -9.41 15.19
N LEU A 54 -5.19 -8.54 16.00
CA LEU A 54 -6.62 -8.47 16.25
C LEU A 54 -7.10 -7.10 15.74
N ARG A 55 -8.05 -7.12 14.82
CA ARG A 55 -8.73 -5.92 14.33
C ARG A 55 -10.20 -5.94 14.67
N LEU A 56 -10.68 -4.83 15.20
CA LEU A 56 -12.09 -4.57 15.45
C LEU A 56 -12.55 -3.44 14.51
N MET A 57 -13.69 -3.64 13.87
CA MET A 57 -14.29 -2.74 12.90
C MET A 57 -15.73 -2.42 13.32
N TRP A 58 -16.02 -1.13 13.42
CA TRP A 58 -17.36 -0.64 13.70
C TRP A 58 -17.74 0.44 12.70
N GLU A 59 -18.81 0.20 11.95
CA GLU A 59 -19.22 1.03 10.82
C GLU A 59 -20.66 1.53 10.98
N PRO A 60 -20.93 2.43 11.93
CA PRO A 60 -22.25 2.99 12.13
C PRO A 60 -22.69 3.86 10.95
N ARG A 61 -23.98 3.81 10.64
CA ARG A 61 -24.57 4.55 9.55
C ARG A 61 -25.93 5.17 9.90
N GLY A 62 -26.15 6.35 9.39
CA GLY A 62 -27.43 7.05 9.46
C GLY A 62 -27.99 7.30 8.06
N SER A 63 -29.05 8.09 7.96
CA SER A 63 -29.72 8.38 6.68
C SER A 63 -28.87 9.21 5.72
N PHE A 64 -28.00 10.08 6.23
CA PHE A 64 -27.17 11.00 5.44
C PHE A 64 -25.69 10.95 5.80
N TRP A 65 -25.29 10.02 6.67
CA TRP A 65 -23.89 9.85 7.08
C TRP A 65 -23.52 8.38 7.28
N THR A 66 -22.25 8.10 7.11
CA THR A 66 -21.59 6.83 7.49
C THR A 66 -20.30 7.15 8.24
N SER A 67 -19.85 6.24 9.08
CA SER A 67 -18.58 6.39 9.80
C SER A 67 -17.86 5.06 9.85
N GLU A 68 -16.54 5.09 9.96
CA GLU A 68 -15.68 3.91 10.12
C GLU A 68 -14.77 4.13 11.33
N PHE A 69 -14.75 3.15 12.23
CA PHE A 69 -13.79 3.07 13.33
C PHE A 69 -13.14 1.69 13.30
N HIS A 70 -11.87 1.63 12.85
CA HIS A 70 -11.13 0.38 12.79
C HIS A 70 -9.87 0.51 13.65
N TYR A 71 -9.78 -0.37 14.64
CA TYR A 71 -8.70 -0.40 15.60
C TYR A 71 -8.00 -1.76 15.57
N GLU A 72 -6.69 -1.77 15.57
CA GLU A 72 -5.87 -2.97 15.51
C GLU A 72 -4.84 -3.00 16.63
N ILE A 73 -4.63 -4.19 17.17
CA ILE A 73 -3.51 -4.53 18.05
C ILE A 73 -2.67 -5.57 17.33
N GLN A 74 -1.37 -5.34 17.25
CA GLN A 74 -0.40 -6.23 16.61
C GLN A 74 0.71 -6.61 17.59
N GLY A 75 0.91 -7.91 17.77
CA GLY A 75 2.01 -8.48 18.53
C GLY A 75 3.03 -9.14 17.60
N PHE A 76 4.32 -8.82 17.79
CA PHE A 76 5.43 -9.39 17.04
C PHE A 76 6.37 -10.14 17.99
N GLN A 77 6.86 -11.29 17.53
CA GLN A 77 7.83 -12.10 18.26
C GLN A 77 8.95 -12.53 17.29
N SER A 78 10.19 -12.44 17.76
CA SER A 78 11.36 -12.90 17.00
C SER A 78 12.14 -13.97 17.76
N SER A 79 12.76 -14.90 17.04
CA SER A 79 13.69 -15.88 17.63
C SER A 79 14.98 -15.23 18.12
N ARG A 80 15.34 -14.06 17.61
CA ARG A 80 16.61 -13.35 17.90
C ARG A 80 16.35 -12.02 18.59
N ALA A 81 17.33 -11.60 19.40
CA ALA A 81 17.27 -10.33 20.12
C ALA A 81 17.76 -9.12 19.31
N ASP A 82 18.48 -9.36 18.22
CA ASP A 82 18.97 -8.37 17.25
C ASP A 82 17.94 -8.10 16.12
N TRP A 83 16.68 -8.32 16.41
CA TRP A 83 15.60 -8.19 15.47
C TRP A 83 15.37 -6.73 15.06
N VAL A 84 15.36 -6.50 13.78
CA VAL A 84 14.96 -5.26 13.12
C VAL A 84 13.67 -5.53 12.35
N GLY A 85 12.63 -6.01 12.95
CA GLY A 85 11.32 -6.31 12.36
C GLY A 85 11.31 -6.74 10.87
N SER A 86 10.52 -7.71 10.47
CA SER A 86 10.42 -8.07 9.05
C SER A 86 9.55 -7.05 8.32
N ASP A 87 10.08 -6.37 7.30
CA ASP A 87 9.29 -5.48 6.42
C ASP A 87 8.19 -6.24 5.67
N LEU A 88 8.31 -7.56 5.54
CA LEU A 88 7.28 -8.42 4.95
C LEU A 88 5.98 -8.48 5.77
N LEU A 89 6.05 -8.17 7.07
CA LEU A 89 4.89 -8.10 7.96
C LEU A 89 4.33 -6.67 8.10
N ARG A 90 5.08 -5.68 7.70
CA ARG A 90 4.62 -4.29 7.77
C ARG A 90 3.94 -3.93 6.47
N SER A 91 2.64 -3.72 6.52
CA SER A 91 2.05 -2.85 5.52
C SER A 91 2.75 -1.49 5.63
N ASN A 92 3.14 -0.90 4.51
CA ASN A 92 3.72 0.44 4.47
C ASN A 92 2.77 1.41 5.17
N THR A 93 3.02 1.63 6.46
CA THR A 93 2.27 2.60 7.23
C THR A 93 2.77 3.96 6.83
N SER A 94 1.95 4.68 6.12
CA SER A 94 2.24 6.07 5.83
C SER A 94 1.97 6.92 7.09
N ASP A 95 2.78 6.75 8.12
CA ASP A 95 2.74 7.57 9.33
C ASP A 95 2.92 9.06 9.00
N ARG A 96 3.45 9.35 7.82
CA ARG A 96 3.70 10.71 7.29
C ARG A 96 2.45 11.51 6.99
N TYR A 97 1.35 10.84 6.67
CA TYR A 97 0.07 11.44 6.31
C TYR A 97 -0.95 11.25 7.42
N ARG A 98 -0.49 11.40 8.66
CA ARG A 98 -1.30 11.39 9.87
C ARG A 98 -1.03 12.63 10.68
N PHE A 99 -2.08 13.31 11.11
CA PHE A 99 -2.00 14.48 11.99
C PHE A 99 -1.34 14.13 13.31
N ASP A 100 -1.76 12.98 13.86
CA ASP A 100 -1.15 12.38 15.05
C ASP A 100 -1.00 10.87 14.77
N ASP A 101 0.19 10.36 14.99
CA ASP A 101 0.45 8.93 14.90
C ASP A 101 -0.09 8.24 16.15
N LEU A 102 -1.40 7.91 16.11
CA LEU A 102 -2.05 7.10 17.12
C LEU A 102 -1.62 5.62 17.03
N ASN A 103 -0.35 5.37 16.75
CA ASN A 103 0.25 4.04 16.63
C ASN A 103 1.40 3.88 17.66
N PRO A 104 1.15 4.08 18.96
CA PRO A 104 2.19 3.95 19.93
C PRO A 104 2.61 2.49 20.09
N VAL A 105 3.88 2.28 20.28
CA VAL A 105 4.40 1.05 20.85
C VAL A 105 3.84 0.92 22.26
N VAL A 106 3.04 -0.12 22.49
CA VAL A 106 2.42 -0.41 23.78
C VAL A 106 3.43 -1.06 24.73
N ALA A 107 4.22 -1.99 24.18
CA ALA A 107 5.29 -2.67 24.90
C ALA A 107 6.39 -3.12 23.95
N GLU A 108 7.62 -3.01 24.39
CA GLU A 108 8.80 -3.43 23.63
C GLU A 108 9.72 -4.27 24.52
N GLY A 109 10.13 -5.43 24.02
CA GLY A 109 11.11 -6.32 24.63
C GLY A 109 12.23 -6.63 23.64
N LYS A 110 13.28 -7.33 24.12
CA LYS A 110 14.42 -7.69 23.25
C LYS A 110 14.04 -8.53 22.01
N LYS A 111 12.93 -9.25 22.07
CA LYS A 111 12.47 -10.18 21.03
C LYS A 111 10.99 -10.01 20.71
N SER A 112 10.33 -9.03 21.26
CA SER A 112 8.88 -8.84 21.12
C SER A 112 8.53 -7.36 21.02
N LEU A 113 7.45 -7.09 20.31
CA LEU A 113 6.90 -5.76 20.13
C LEU A 113 5.37 -5.88 20.14
N LEU A 114 4.71 -5.06 20.93
CA LEU A 114 3.26 -4.88 20.91
C LEU A 114 2.95 -3.47 20.45
N ARG A 115 2.17 -3.35 19.40
CA ARG A 115 1.74 -2.08 18.79
C ARG A 115 0.22 -2.01 18.73
N GLN A 116 -0.29 -0.80 18.65
CA GLN A 116 -1.70 -0.53 18.36
C GLN A 116 -1.79 0.49 17.21
N ASN A 117 -2.91 0.46 16.51
CA ASN A 117 -3.15 1.35 15.39
C ASN A 117 -4.64 1.66 15.23
N LEU A 118 -4.99 2.94 15.17
CA LEU A 118 -6.32 3.38 14.76
C LEU A 118 -6.27 3.67 13.26
N ASP A 119 -6.67 2.70 12.44
CA ASP A 119 -6.54 2.78 10.98
C ASP A 119 -7.66 3.55 10.30
N ARG A 120 -8.86 3.54 10.89
CA ARG A 120 -10.01 4.31 10.43
C ARG A 120 -10.61 5.06 11.59
N ALA A 121 -10.86 6.32 11.39
CA ALA A 121 -11.62 7.19 12.28
C ALA A 121 -12.17 8.33 11.45
N ASN A 122 -13.27 8.09 10.75
CA ASN A 122 -13.83 9.07 9.83
C ASN A 122 -15.37 9.15 9.90
N VAL A 123 -15.87 10.23 9.35
CA VAL A 123 -17.26 10.40 9.06
C VAL A 123 -17.42 10.87 7.62
N ARG A 124 -18.30 10.22 6.86
CA ARG A 124 -18.70 10.59 5.51
C ARG A 124 -20.11 11.15 5.55
N LEU A 125 -20.28 12.36 5.07
CA LEU A 125 -21.53 13.09 4.98
C LEU A 125 -21.99 13.16 3.52
N LYS A 126 -23.24 12.76 3.26
CA LYS A 126 -23.88 12.92 1.95
C LYS A 126 -24.67 14.21 1.94
N THR A 127 -24.26 15.19 1.14
CA THR A 127 -24.91 16.49 1.06
C THR A 127 -25.13 16.91 -0.38
N GLY A 128 -26.36 16.76 -0.86
CA GLY A 128 -26.72 17.02 -2.25
C GLY A 128 -25.95 16.14 -3.22
N GLN A 129 -25.07 16.74 -4.03
CA GLN A 129 -24.23 16.05 -5.02
C GLN A 129 -22.80 15.78 -4.50
N TRP A 130 -22.50 16.13 -3.26
CA TRP A 130 -21.19 15.97 -2.65
C TRP A 130 -21.21 14.93 -1.54
N ASP A 131 -20.22 14.08 -1.54
CA ASP A 131 -19.84 13.25 -0.40
C ASP A 131 -18.61 13.88 0.24
N ILE A 132 -18.69 14.20 1.53
CA ILE A 132 -17.62 14.84 2.29
C ILE A 132 -17.12 13.85 3.33
N THR A 133 -15.86 13.42 3.25
CA THR A 133 -15.24 12.53 4.23
C THR A 133 -14.20 13.27 5.05
N LEU A 134 -14.33 13.22 6.36
CA LEU A 134 -13.45 13.89 7.32
C LEU A 134 -12.81 12.87 8.25
N GLY A 135 -11.51 12.92 8.43
CA GLY A 135 -10.77 12.07 9.35
C GLY A 135 -9.93 11.01 8.69
N ARG A 136 -9.54 9.97 9.46
CA ARG A 136 -8.65 8.90 9.00
C ARG A 136 -9.38 7.92 8.09
N GLN A 137 -8.94 7.82 6.85
CA GLN A 137 -9.60 7.09 5.77
C GLN A 137 -8.60 6.44 4.82
N ALA A 138 -9.00 5.41 4.08
CA ALA A 138 -8.20 4.89 2.97
C ALA A 138 -8.28 5.86 1.79
N LEU A 139 -7.14 6.17 1.21
CA LEU A 139 -7.06 6.94 -0.01
C LEU A 139 -6.08 6.23 -0.96
N THR A 140 -6.56 5.85 -2.13
CA THR A 140 -5.76 5.24 -3.18
C THR A 140 -5.98 5.98 -4.46
N MET A 141 -4.93 6.11 -5.24
CA MET A 141 -4.96 6.80 -6.53
C MET A 141 -4.36 5.92 -7.61
N GLY A 142 -4.78 6.19 -8.85
CA GLY A 142 -4.23 5.52 -10.02
C GLY A 142 -5.05 4.35 -10.51
N SER A 143 -4.70 3.93 -11.72
CA SER A 143 -5.35 2.87 -12.48
C SER A 143 -4.41 1.71 -12.82
N ALA A 144 -3.09 1.88 -12.65
CA ALA A 144 -2.12 0.81 -12.82
C ALA A 144 -2.32 -0.27 -11.75
N ARG A 145 -2.10 -1.54 -12.12
CA ARG A 145 -2.54 -2.66 -11.29
C ARG A 145 -1.48 -3.21 -10.36
N LEU A 146 -0.20 -3.09 -10.72
CA LEU A 146 0.92 -3.57 -9.91
C LEU A 146 1.68 -2.42 -9.26
N VAL A 147 2.12 -1.44 -10.04
CA VAL A 147 2.81 -0.24 -9.52
C VAL A 147 2.20 1.01 -10.13
N SER A 148 1.48 1.78 -9.33
CA SER A 148 0.88 3.02 -9.80
C SER A 148 1.85 4.20 -9.70
N PRO A 149 2.14 4.90 -10.81
CA PRO A 149 2.91 6.14 -10.83
C PRO A 149 2.29 7.30 -10.04
N VAL A 150 0.98 7.28 -9.82
CA VAL A 150 0.27 8.37 -9.14
C VAL A 150 -0.13 8.05 -7.69
N ASP A 151 -0.05 6.78 -7.25
CA ASP A 151 -0.33 6.42 -5.86
C ASP A 151 0.87 6.78 -4.97
N VAL A 152 0.83 7.98 -4.40
CA VAL A 152 1.91 8.53 -3.58
C VAL A 152 1.64 8.44 -2.09
N PHE A 153 0.36 8.35 -1.69
CA PHE A 153 -0.01 8.39 -0.28
C PHE A 153 0.13 7.03 0.40
N LEU A 154 -0.29 5.96 -0.29
CA LEU A 154 -0.29 4.59 0.21
C LEU A 154 0.13 3.61 -0.90
N PRO A 155 1.36 3.75 -1.43
CA PRO A 155 1.82 2.86 -2.48
C PRO A 155 1.78 1.42 -1.99
N PHE A 156 1.37 0.54 -2.87
CA PHE A 156 1.27 -0.87 -2.57
C PHE A 156 2.68 -1.50 -2.62
N ASP A 157 3.22 -1.88 -1.47
CA ASP A 157 4.47 -2.65 -1.45
C ASP A 157 4.15 -4.10 -1.81
N LEU A 158 4.63 -4.51 -2.96
CA LEU A 158 4.41 -5.84 -3.53
C LEU A 158 5.01 -6.99 -2.69
N ARG A 159 5.89 -6.68 -1.73
CA ARG A 159 6.57 -7.66 -0.87
C ARG A 159 5.78 -8.02 0.39
N VAL A 160 4.77 -7.24 0.74
CA VAL A 160 4.00 -7.45 1.97
C VAL A 160 3.14 -8.71 1.86
N ILE A 161 3.19 -9.58 2.88
CA ILE A 161 2.47 -10.85 2.94
C ILE A 161 0.96 -10.62 3.06
N ASP A 162 0.54 -9.73 3.96
CA ASP A 162 -0.87 -9.39 4.17
C ASP A 162 -1.20 -8.05 3.50
N THR A 163 -1.86 -8.13 2.35
CA THR A 163 -2.26 -6.98 1.54
C THR A 163 -3.77 -6.70 1.62
N GLU A 164 -4.48 -7.41 2.50
CA GLU A 164 -5.94 -7.32 2.58
C GLU A 164 -6.43 -5.96 3.08
N TYR A 165 -5.65 -5.33 3.95
CA TYR A 165 -6.05 -4.09 4.57
C TYR A 165 -5.04 -2.95 4.31
N ARG A 166 -5.53 -1.83 3.81
CA ARG A 166 -4.70 -0.62 3.63
C ARG A 166 -4.81 0.29 4.84
N PRO A 167 -3.70 0.78 5.40
CA PRO A 167 -3.71 1.77 6.47
C PRO A 167 -4.44 3.05 6.05
N GLY A 168 -4.96 3.81 7.02
CA GLY A 168 -5.60 5.09 6.79
C GLY A 168 -4.64 6.25 6.90
N ILE A 169 -4.97 7.32 6.19
CA ILE A 169 -4.35 8.64 6.28
C ILE A 169 -5.40 9.67 6.71
N ASP A 170 -4.96 10.74 7.35
CA ASP A 170 -5.86 11.80 7.81
C ASP A 170 -6.13 12.80 6.68
N ALA A 171 -7.38 12.96 6.30
CA ALA A 171 -7.75 13.81 5.19
C ALA A 171 -9.13 14.46 5.35
N VAL A 172 -9.29 15.58 4.65
CA VAL A 172 -10.59 16.16 4.25
C VAL A 172 -10.74 15.87 2.78
N ARG A 173 -11.79 15.13 2.39
CA ARG A 173 -12.04 14.68 1.02
C ARG A 173 -13.44 15.07 0.58
N LEU A 174 -13.56 15.55 -0.63
CA LEU A 174 -14.82 15.94 -1.28
C LEU A 174 -14.94 15.20 -2.60
N GLU A 175 -15.92 14.35 -2.72
CA GLU A 175 -16.21 13.57 -3.91
C GLU A 175 -17.53 14.06 -4.55
N ARG A 176 -17.54 14.15 -5.87
CA ARG A 176 -18.73 14.54 -6.62
C ARG A 176 -18.87 13.75 -7.91
N ALA A 177 -20.03 13.15 -8.12
CA ALA A 177 -20.40 12.63 -9.44
C ALA A 177 -20.70 13.81 -10.37
N LEU A 178 -20.04 13.86 -11.53
CA LEU A 178 -20.27 14.88 -12.58
C LEU A 178 -21.16 14.36 -13.72
N GLY A 179 -21.71 13.17 -13.56
CA GLY A 179 -22.54 12.43 -14.50
C GLY A 179 -22.46 10.94 -14.17
N ASP A 180 -23.01 10.10 -15.04
CA ASP A 180 -23.08 8.65 -14.80
C ASP A 180 -21.69 7.96 -14.81
N LEU A 181 -20.75 8.51 -15.57
CA LEU A 181 -19.43 7.92 -15.80
C LEU A 181 -18.27 8.89 -15.50
N SER A 182 -18.54 9.98 -14.77
CA SER A 182 -17.52 10.98 -14.44
C SER A 182 -17.59 11.36 -12.98
N ALA A 183 -16.43 11.49 -12.35
CA ALA A 183 -16.31 11.88 -10.95
C ALA A 183 -15.14 12.85 -10.74
N LEU A 184 -15.31 13.75 -9.80
CA LEU A 184 -14.28 14.64 -9.27
C LEU A 184 -14.03 14.28 -7.81
N ASP A 185 -12.77 14.12 -7.45
CA ASP A 185 -12.30 13.86 -6.11
C ASP A 185 -11.22 14.89 -5.77
N ILE A 186 -11.44 15.69 -4.75
CA ILE A 186 -10.49 16.69 -4.30
C ILE A 186 -10.28 16.55 -2.79
N GLY A 187 -9.09 16.86 -2.31
CA GLY A 187 -8.88 16.78 -0.89
C GLY A 187 -7.59 17.41 -0.40
N TRP A 188 -7.54 17.47 0.90
CA TRP A 188 -6.39 17.89 1.67
C TRP A 188 -5.98 16.76 2.62
N VAL A 189 -4.79 16.22 2.41
CA VAL A 189 -4.16 15.18 3.22
C VAL A 189 -3.29 15.86 4.26
N LEU A 190 -3.51 15.50 5.52
CA LEU A 190 -2.83 16.11 6.66
C LEU A 190 -1.57 15.32 7.00
N GLY A 191 -0.43 16.00 7.07
CA GLY A 191 0.79 15.48 7.66
C GLY A 191 0.85 15.73 9.16
N ALA A 192 1.97 15.38 9.79
CA ALA A 192 2.17 15.52 11.23
C ALA A 192 1.83 16.93 11.72
N GLU A 193 0.98 17.02 12.75
CA GLU A 193 0.51 18.27 13.35
C GLU A 193 -0.14 19.26 12.35
N GLY A 194 -0.50 18.79 11.15
CA GLY A 194 -1.05 19.63 10.07
C GLY A 194 -0.04 20.61 9.47
N GLN A 195 1.24 20.36 9.61
CA GLN A 195 2.31 21.20 9.04
C GLN A 195 2.19 21.22 7.52
N ARG A 196 2.34 22.41 6.92
CA ARG A 196 2.09 22.63 5.47
C ARG A 196 3.06 21.84 4.58
N ASP A 197 4.33 21.77 4.97
CA ASP A 197 5.39 21.05 4.26
C ASP A 197 5.24 19.52 4.34
N GLN A 198 4.43 19.02 5.29
CA GLN A 198 4.11 17.60 5.45
C GLN A 198 2.73 17.23 4.94
N SER A 199 1.89 18.20 4.66
CA SER A 199 0.55 18.04 4.14
C SER A 199 0.53 18.13 2.61
N ALA A 200 -0.50 17.55 1.98
CA ALA A 200 -0.66 17.58 0.53
C ALA A 200 -2.09 17.95 0.15
N ILE A 201 -2.25 18.57 -1.01
CA ILE A 201 -3.56 18.74 -1.65
C ILE A 201 -3.58 17.93 -2.94
N PHE A 202 -4.76 17.42 -3.29
CA PHE A 202 -4.94 16.66 -4.51
C PHE A 202 -6.24 17.00 -5.20
N ALA A 203 -6.27 16.76 -6.51
CA ALA A 203 -7.47 16.72 -7.33
C ALA A 203 -7.35 15.58 -8.33
N GLN A 204 -8.39 14.77 -8.46
CA GLN A 204 -8.49 13.71 -9.45
C GLN A 204 -9.82 13.84 -10.18
N TRP A 205 -9.76 13.78 -11.49
CA TRP A 205 -10.91 13.68 -12.35
C TRP A 205 -10.86 12.37 -13.11
N ILE A 206 -11.96 11.62 -13.04
CA ILE A 206 -12.12 10.34 -13.73
C ILE A 206 -13.31 10.45 -14.65
N THR A 207 -13.21 9.93 -15.86
CA THR A 207 -14.32 9.86 -16.82
C THR A 207 -14.19 8.64 -17.71
N ASN A 208 -15.31 8.14 -18.22
CA ASN A 208 -15.33 7.12 -19.26
C ASN A 208 -15.86 7.74 -20.56
N HIS A 209 -15.18 7.45 -21.66
CA HIS A 209 -15.65 7.78 -22.98
C HIS A 209 -15.48 6.58 -23.93
N GLN A 210 -16.58 6.09 -24.48
CA GLN A 210 -16.62 4.93 -25.42
C GLN A 210 -15.96 3.66 -24.86
N GLY A 211 -16.13 3.38 -23.56
CA GLY A 211 -15.57 2.19 -22.92
C GLY A 211 -14.10 2.31 -22.53
N ILE A 212 -13.51 3.49 -22.65
CA ILE A 212 -12.16 3.80 -22.18
C ILE A 212 -12.26 4.73 -20.98
N ASP A 213 -11.63 4.35 -19.88
CA ASP A 213 -11.51 5.17 -18.68
C ASP A 213 -10.29 6.09 -18.79
N TYR A 214 -10.49 7.35 -18.44
CA TYR A 214 -9.46 8.37 -18.36
C TYR A 214 -9.40 8.90 -16.94
N ALA A 215 -8.21 9.03 -16.41
CA ALA A 215 -7.97 9.65 -15.09
C ALA A 215 -6.91 10.74 -15.24
N THR A 216 -7.16 11.90 -14.63
CA THR A 216 -6.17 12.96 -14.49
C THR A 216 -6.01 13.25 -13.01
N THR A 217 -4.77 13.21 -12.52
CA THR A 217 -4.46 13.40 -11.11
C THR A 217 -3.48 14.57 -10.97
N TRP A 218 -3.74 15.44 -10.01
CA TRP A 218 -2.85 16.49 -9.59
C TRP A 218 -2.65 16.40 -8.08
N ILE A 219 -1.39 16.43 -7.65
CA ILE A 219 -1.01 16.40 -6.24
C ILE A 219 0.07 17.47 -6.03
N GLU A 220 -0.06 18.25 -4.97
CA GLU A 220 0.95 19.21 -4.55
C GLU A 220 1.26 19.03 -3.08
N ARG A 221 2.53 18.90 -2.76
CA ARG A 221 3.07 18.83 -1.41
C ARG A 221 4.30 19.71 -1.32
N ASP A 222 4.24 20.75 -0.47
CA ASP A 222 5.27 21.76 -0.34
C ASP A 222 5.65 22.35 -1.72
N GLN A 223 6.88 22.21 -2.16
CA GLN A 223 7.38 22.72 -3.44
C GLN A 223 7.38 21.68 -4.56
N VAL A 224 6.85 20.47 -4.29
CA VAL A 224 6.82 19.37 -5.25
C VAL A 224 5.40 19.15 -5.76
N ARG A 225 5.28 19.03 -7.08
CA ARG A 225 4.03 18.84 -7.80
C ARG A 225 4.07 17.57 -8.64
N LEU A 226 3.02 16.78 -8.58
CA LEU A 226 2.79 15.64 -9.45
C LEU A 226 1.58 15.91 -10.35
N VAL A 227 1.76 15.65 -11.64
CA VAL A 227 0.65 15.60 -12.61
C VAL A 227 0.66 14.22 -13.26
N GLY A 228 -0.46 13.51 -13.14
CA GLY A 228 -0.65 12.16 -13.64
C GLY A 228 -1.76 12.05 -14.67
N LEU A 229 -1.59 11.10 -15.59
CA LEU A 229 -2.59 10.70 -16.58
C LEU A 229 -2.69 9.18 -16.59
N GLY A 230 -3.92 8.65 -16.51
CA GLY A 230 -4.24 7.24 -16.62
C GLY A 230 -5.21 7.00 -17.77
N VAL A 231 -5.02 5.91 -18.48
CA VAL A 231 -5.93 5.41 -19.51
C VAL A 231 -6.09 3.91 -19.33
N THR A 232 -7.32 3.44 -19.21
CA THR A 232 -7.63 2.01 -19.05
C THR A 232 -8.74 1.61 -20.02
N GLY A 233 -8.59 0.48 -20.67
CA GLY A 233 -9.57 -0.02 -21.62
C GLY A 233 -9.38 -1.51 -21.88
N ALA A 234 -9.97 -1.99 -22.98
CA ALA A 234 -9.83 -3.38 -23.40
C ALA A 234 -9.51 -3.49 -24.90
N ILE A 235 -8.67 -4.45 -25.26
CA ILE A 235 -8.38 -4.85 -26.63
C ILE A 235 -8.78 -6.32 -26.76
N GLY A 236 -9.91 -6.57 -27.41
CA GLY A 236 -10.49 -7.91 -27.48
C GLY A 236 -10.90 -8.41 -26.10
N GLN A 237 -10.28 -9.47 -25.62
CA GLN A 237 -10.54 -10.07 -24.29
C GLN A 237 -9.52 -9.65 -23.24
N HIS A 238 -8.60 -8.74 -23.58
CA HIS A 238 -7.51 -8.32 -22.70
C HIS A 238 -7.76 -6.91 -22.19
N GLY A 239 -7.66 -6.73 -20.87
CA GLY A 239 -7.59 -5.42 -20.26
C GLY A 239 -6.21 -4.81 -20.54
N VAL A 240 -6.17 -3.51 -20.83
CA VAL A 240 -4.93 -2.76 -21.06
C VAL A 240 -4.97 -1.48 -20.27
N TRP A 241 -3.84 -1.06 -19.72
CA TRP A 241 -3.72 0.21 -19.02
C TRP A 241 -2.39 0.89 -19.29
N PHE A 242 -2.43 2.18 -19.29
CA PHE A 242 -1.25 3.03 -19.29
C PHE A 242 -1.44 4.13 -18.25
N GLU A 243 -0.45 4.33 -17.40
CA GLU A 243 -0.43 5.41 -16.43
C GLU A 243 0.94 6.08 -16.44
N ALA A 244 0.97 7.40 -16.40
CA ALA A 244 2.20 8.16 -16.34
C ALA A 244 2.04 9.34 -15.40
N ALA A 245 3.12 9.71 -14.70
CA ALA A 245 3.18 10.86 -13.84
C ALA A 245 4.47 11.64 -14.05
N LYS A 246 4.35 12.96 -14.13
CA LYS A 246 5.48 13.87 -14.05
C LYS A 246 5.53 14.47 -12.66
N VAL A 247 6.66 14.32 -12.01
CA VAL A 247 6.97 14.99 -10.74
C VAL A 247 7.92 16.14 -11.04
N ALA A 248 7.60 17.34 -10.54
CA ALA A 248 8.37 18.56 -10.68
C ALA A 248 8.58 19.18 -9.29
N GLY A 249 9.83 19.52 -8.96
CA GLY A 249 10.24 20.07 -7.68
C GLY A 249 11.71 20.42 -7.69
N GLN A 250 12.45 20.10 -6.62
CA GLN A 250 13.90 20.25 -6.60
C GLN A 250 14.57 19.42 -7.71
N GLU A 251 14.02 18.24 -7.99
CA GLU A 251 14.37 17.40 -9.13
C GLU A 251 13.13 17.03 -9.93
N ASN A 252 13.31 16.86 -11.24
CA ASN A 252 12.23 16.53 -12.15
C ASN A 252 12.41 15.11 -12.66
N TYR A 253 11.36 14.28 -12.56
CA TYR A 253 11.38 12.93 -13.09
C TYR A 253 10.01 12.50 -13.61
N TRP A 254 10.01 11.43 -14.41
CA TRP A 254 8.81 10.76 -14.88
C TRP A 254 8.70 9.36 -14.28
N ARG A 255 7.48 8.92 -14.04
CA ARG A 255 7.15 7.52 -13.76
C ARG A 255 6.08 7.06 -14.73
N SER A 256 6.11 5.81 -15.15
CA SER A 256 5.04 5.26 -15.99
C SER A 256 4.90 3.76 -15.81
N SER A 257 3.67 3.28 -16.00
CA SER A 257 3.31 1.85 -16.02
C SER A 257 2.46 1.58 -17.25
N LEU A 258 2.80 0.52 -17.96
CA LEU A 258 2.05 0.01 -19.10
C LEU A 258 1.79 -1.47 -18.89
N GLY A 259 0.55 -1.90 -18.92
CA GLY A 259 0.25 -3.28 -18.64
C GLY A 259 -0.90 -3.84 -19.46
N ILE A 260 -0.98 -5.16 -19.41
CA ILE A 260 -2.00 -5.98 -20.04
C ILE A 260 -2.38 -7.12 -19.12
N ASP A 261 -3.64 -7.52 -19.13
CA ASP A 261 -4.13 -8.72 -18.45
C ASP A 261 -5.05 -9.56 -19.32
N GLY A 262 -5.33 -10.75 -18.83
CA GLY A 262 -6.26 -11.66 -19.48
C GLY A 262 -6.63 -12.84 -18.60
N GLY A 263 -7.70 -13.53 -19.00
CA GLY A 263 -8.16 -14.73 -18.30
C GLY A 263 -7.24 -15.94 -18.54
N VAL A 264 -7.19 -16.84 -17.55
CA VAL A 264 -6.59 -18.19 -17.65
C VAL A 264 -7.65 -19.19 -17.22
N GLY A 265 -8.10 -20.02 -18.15
CA GLY A 265 -9.25 -20.89 -17.91
C GLY A 265 -10.47 -20.09 -17.48
N ASP A 266 -11.32 -20.69 -16.65
CA ASP A 266 -12.58 -20.08 -16.21
C ASP A 266 -12.42 -19.20 -14.95
N THR A 267 -11.33 -19.36 -14.20
CA THR A 267 -11.19 -18.79 -12.86
C THR A 267 -9.83 -18.14 -12.59
N GLY A 268 -9.00 -18.01 -13.62
CA GLY A 268 -7.67 -17.43 -13.49
C GLY A 268 -7.54 -16.07 -14.16
N LEU A 269 -6.62 -15.26 -13.63
CA LEU A 269 -6.21 -13.97 -14.17
C LEU A 269 -4.70 -13.89 -14.19
N TRP A 270 -4.14 -13.56 -15.36
CA TRP A 270 -2.73 -13.19 -15.49
C TRP A 270 -2.60 -11.72 -15.82
N MET A 271 -1.50 -11.11 -15.41
CA MET A 271 -1.15 -9.74 -15.80
C MET A 271 0.35 -9.58 -15.93
N VAL A 272 0.74 -8.66 -16.83
CA VAL A 272 2.13 -8.24 -17.03
C VAL A 272 2.15 -6.72 -17.13
N GLU A 273 3.12 -6.11 -16.45
CA GLU A 273 3.29 -4.66 -16.42
C GLU A 273 4.77 -4.29 -16.61
N LEU A 274 5.03 -3.31 -17.45
CA LEU A 274 6.30 -2.62 -17.56
C LEU A 274 6.25 -1.35 -16.73
N HIS A 275 7.18 -1.20 -15.81
CA HIS A 275 7.27 0.00 -14.96
C HIS A 275 8.58 0.74 -15.18
N TYR A 276 8.47 2.06 -15.34
CA TYR A 276 9.59 2.99 -15.40
C TYR A 276 9.55 3.94 -14.20
N ASN A 277 10.64 3.97 -13.45
CA ASN A 277 10.85 4.84 -12.29
C ASN A 277 12.00 5.81 -12.58
N GLY A 278 11.69 7.02 -13.02
CA GLY A 278 12.71 8.03 -13.33
C GLY A 278 13.47 8.57 -12.12
N ALA A 279 12.96 8.37 -10.89
CA ALA A 279 13.66 8.70 -9.66
C ALA A 279 14.74 7.66 -9.29
N GLY A 280 14.68 6.47 -9.88
CA GLY A 280 15.61 5.39 -9.62
C GLY A 280 16.95 5.54 -10.33
N ALA A 281 17.89 4.66 -10.01
CA ALA A 281 19.21 4.61 -10.63
C ALA A 281 19.30 3.49 -11.66
N SER A 282 20.21 3.63 -12.64
CA SER A 282 20.47 2.61 -13.66
C SER A 282 21.60 1.64 -13.25
N LYS A 283 22.26 1.91 -12.14
CA LYS A 283 23.35 1.08 -11.61
C LYS A 283 23.08 0.79 -10.14
N SER A 284 23.29 -0.45 -9.73
CA SER A 284 23.08 -0.89 -8.35
C SER A 284 23.97 -0.18 -7.33
N GLU A 285 25.17 0.25 -7.72
CA GLU A 285 26.06 1.04 -6.87
C GLU A 285 25.48 2.40 -6.42
N ASP A 286 24.48 2.92 -7.16
CA ASP A 286 23.83 4.19 -6.87
C ASP A 286 22.49 4.05 -6.11
N TYR A 287 22.00 2.83 -5.86
CA TYR A 287 20.68 2.61 -5.25
C TYR A 287 20.52 3.19 -3.85
N LEU A 288 21.59 3.15 -3.05
CA LEU A 288 21.59 3.75 -1.71
C LEU A 288 21.89 5.25 -1.68
N ARG A 289 22.06 5.84 -2.85
CA ARG A 289 22.33 7.28 -3.04
C ARG A 289 21.32 7.88 -4.01
N PRO A 290 20.03 7.82 -3.71
CA PRO A 290 19.05 8.36 -4.61
C PRO A 290 19.28 9.87 -4.76
N ASN A 291 19.45 10.33 -5.98
CA ASN A 291 19.51 11.76 -6.28
C ASN A 291 18.20 12.46 -5.88
N ASN A 292 17.11 11.70 -5.81
CA ASN A 292 15.79 12.19 -5.49
C ASN A 292 15.25 11.57 -4.19
N VAL A 293 15.83 11.97 -3.06
CA VAL A 293 15.44 11.46 -1.72
C VAL A 293 13.97 11.72 -1.42
N ASP A 294 13.43 12.84 -1.91
CA ASP A 294 12.04 13.21 -1.70
C ASP A 294 11.05 12.24 -2.37
N ALA A 295 11.42 11.68 -3.54
CA ALA A 295 10.64 10.67 -4.22
C ALA A 295 10.38 9.44 -3.34
N TYR A 296 11.42 8.96 -2.65
CA TYR A 296 11.36 7.80 -1.76
C TYR A 296 10.70 8.12 -0.42
N ARG A 297 10.87 9.33 0.09
CA ARG A 297 10.28 9.73 1.37
C ARG A 297 8.81 10.12 1.25
N ASN A 298 8.44 10.84 0.20
CA ASN A 298 7.19 11.58 0.16
C ASN A 298 6.29 11.27 -1.03
N PHE A 299 6.83 10.66 -2.10
CA PHE A 299 6.10 10.41 -3.34
C PHE A 299 5.95 8.92 -3.68
N GLY A 300 5.99 8.06 -2.66
CA GLY A 300 5.60 6.66 -2.78
C GLY A 300 6.50 5.81 -3.68
N VAL A 301 7.74 6.25 -3.95
CA VAL A 301 8.72 5.42 -4.65
C VAL A 301 9.32 4.42 -3.66
N PHE A 302 9.34 3.15 -4.02
CA PHE A 302 9.91 2.06 -3.19
C PHE A 302 10.85 1.13 -3.97
N LEU A 303 10.89 1.25 -5.31
CA LEU A 303 11.77 0.50 -6.20
C LEU A 303 13.02 1.34 -6.51
N PHE A 304 14.22 0.75 -6.41
CA PHE A 304 15.48 1.50 -6.52
C PHE A 304 15.97 1.70 -7.95
N ALA A 305 15.68 0.75 -8.84
CA ALA A 305 16.07 0.84 -10.25
C ALA A 305 15.11 1.69 -11.08
N ARG A 306 15.43 1.86 -12.35
CA ARG A 306 14.61 2.60 -13.31
C ARG A 306 13.61 1.73 -14.05
N ARG A 307 13.94 0.48 -14.38
CA ARG A 307 13.17 -0.32 -15.33
C ARG A 307 12.84 -1.68 -14.75
N TYR A 308 11.55 -2.03 -14.80
CA TYR A 308 11.05 -3.29 -14.27
C TYR A 308 10.07 -3.95 -15.22
N VAL A 309 10.08 -5.29 -15.19
CA VAL A 309 8.99 -6.14 -15.65
C VAL A 309 8.35 -6.77 -14.44
N LEU A 310 7.04 -6.65 -14.33
CA LEU A 310 6.26 -7.25 -13.27
C LEU A 310 5.25 -8.20 -13.90
N SER A 311 4.99 -9.33 -13.25
CA SER A 311 3.92 -10.24 -13.64
C SER A 311 3.22 -10.79 -12.42
N ALA A 312 1.94 -11.08 -12.55
CA ALA A 312 1.16 -11.74 -11.53
C ALA A 312 0.20 -12.75 -12.17
N LEU A 313 -0.06 -13.82 -11.45
CA LEU A 313 -1.02 -14.86 -11.80
C LEU A 313 -1.84 -15.19 -10.56
N SER A 314 -3.15 -15.21 -10.71
CA SER A 314 -4.10 -15.66 -9.69
C SER A 314 -5.04 -16.68 -10.30
N VAL A 315 -5.22 -17.83 -9.66
CA VAL A 315 -6.08 -18.92 -10.14
C VAL A 315 -6.87 -19.48 -8.96
N GLN A 316 -8.18 -19.60 -9.12
CA GLN A 316 -9.02 -20.34 -8.18
C GLN A 316 -8.97 -21.83 -8.55
N LEU A 317 -8.20 -22.60 -7.78
CA LEU A 317 -8.00 -24.06 -8.01
C LEU A 317 -9.21 -24.90 -7.64
N SER A 318 -10.00 -24.43 -6.68
CA SER A 318 -11.28 -25.01 -6.25
C SER A 318 -12.14 -23.94 -5.59
N ALA A 319 -13.40 -24.26 -5.24
CA ALA A 319 -14.29 -23.34 -4.55
C ALA A 319 -13.68 -22.72 -3.26
N VAL A 320 -12.73 -23.41 -2.64
CA VAL A 320 -12.13 -23.01 -1.35
C VAL A 320 -10.60 -22.82 -1.40
N THR A 321 -9.97 -23.00 -2.55
CA THR A 321 -8.50 -22.93 -2.66
C THR A 321 -8.08 -22.04 -3.81
N GLY A 322 -7.41 -20.95 -3.49
CA GLY A 322 -6.78 -20.02 -4.41
C GLY A 322 -5.26 -20.20 -4.47
N PHE A 323 -4.70 -19.92 -5.61
CA PHE A 323 -3.27 -19.85 -5.87
C PHE A 323 -2.93 -18.46 -6.39
N ALA A 324 -1.83 -17.88 -5.93
CA ALA A 324 -1.30 -16.63 -6.46
C ALA A 324 0.21 -16.70 -6.60
N SER A 325 0.73 -16.09 -7.65
CA SER A 325 2.16 -15.87 -7.83
C SER A 325 2.43 -14.49 -8.37
N GLN A 326 3.58 -13.95 -8.03
CA GLN A 326 4.06 -12.66 -8.48
C GLN A 326 5.57 -12.73 -8.76
N TRP A 327 5.99 -12.09 -9.82
CA TRP A 327 7.40 -11.97 -10.18
C TRP A 327 7.72 -10.53 -10.54
N VAL A 328 8.77 -10.00 -9.97
CA VAL A 328 9.32 -8.69 -10.27
C VAL A 328 10.76 -8.86 -10.72
N TYR A 329 11.07 -8.35 -11.89
CA TYR A 329 12.38 -8.40 -12.50
C TYR A 329 12.92 -7.00 -12.75
N ASN A 330 14.06 -6.71 -12.16
CA ASN A 330 14.80 -5.47 -12.36
C ASN A 330 15.66 -5.61 -13.63
N LEU A 331 15.34 -4.81 -14.65
CA LEU A 331 16.04 -4.83 -15.94
C LEU A 331 17.43 -4.17 -15.90
N ASP A 332 17.71 -3.36 -14.88
CA ASP A 332 18.95 -2.60 -14.78
C ASP A 332 20.08 -3.43 -14.15
N ASP A 333 19.77 -4.24 -13.13
CA ASP A 333 20.75 -5.06 -12.42
C ASP A 333 20.52 -6.58 -12.54
N GLN A 334 19.45 -6.99 -13.26
CA GLN A 334 19.07 -8.38 -13.51
C GLN A 334 18.69 -9.16 -12.24
N SER A 335 18.39 -8.48 -11.14
CA SER A 335 17.87 -9.11 -9.94
C SER A 335 16.35 -9.30 -10.04
N SER A 336 15.83 -10.19 -9.23
CA SER A 336 14.38 -10.43 -9.19
C SER A 336 13.91 -10.95 -7.84
N TYR A 337 12.63 -10.81 -7.57
CA TYR A 337 11.99 -11.64 -6.60
C TYR A 337 10.77 -12.35 -7.17
N PHE A 338 10.48 -13.52 -6.64
CA PHE A 338 9.35 -14.34 -6.95
C PHE A 338 8.60 -14.69 -5.66
N GLN A 339 7.30 -14.47 -5.66
CA GLN A 339 6.41 -14.87 -4.58
C GLN A 339 5.41 -15.89 -5.09
N LEU A 340 5.13 -16.89 -4.26
CA LEU A 340 4.08 -17.87 -4.49
C LEU A 340 3.30 -18.05 -3.21
N SER A 341 1.97 -18.09 -3.28
CA SER A 341 1.11 -18.38 -2.14
C SER A 341 -0.10 -19.23 -2.53
N ILE A 342 -0.58 -19.99 -1.55
CA ILE A 342 -1.82 -20.74 -1.59
C ILE A 342 -2.67 -20.28 -0.41
N ASP A 343 -3.91 -19.94 -0.70
CA ASP A 343 -4.95 -19.60 0.26
C ASP A 343 -6.01 -20.70 0.27
N ARG A 344 -6.42 -21.15 1.46
CA ARG A 344 -7.47 -22.14 1.61
C ARG A 344 -8.48 -21.74 2.69
N HIS A 345 -9.73 -21.62 2.32
CA HIS A 345 -10.84 -21.47 3.24
C HIS A 345 -11.18 -22.84 3.84
N MET A 346 -11.15 -22.91 5.16
CA MET A 346 -11.49 -24.12 5.93
C MET A 346 -12.95 -24.11 6.38
N SER A 347 -13.51 -22.92 6.58
CA SER A 347 -14.92 -22.60 6.78
C SER A 347 -15.19 -21.19 6.30
N ASP A 348 -16.39 -20.67 6.50
CA ASP A 348 -16.75 -19.28 6.17
C ASP A 348 -15.92 -18.27 6.99
N GLU A 349 -15.51 -18.65 8.20
CA GLU A 349 -14.74 -17.77 9.11
C GLU A 349 -13.24 -18.07 9.08
N TRP A 350 -12.81 -19.31 8.79
CA TRP A 350 -11.42 -19.73 8.89
C TRP A 350 -10.72 -19.86 7.54
N GLY A 351 -9.55 -19.26 7.42
CA GLY A 351 -8.66 -19.40 6.29
C GLY A 351 -7.22 -19.71 6.70
N LEU A 352 -6.53 -20.47 5.86
CA LEU A 352 -5.10 -20.72 5.95
C LEU A 352 -4.41 -20.15 4.72
N ARG A 353 -3.23 -19.58 4.91
CA ARG A 353 -2.35 -19.09 3.83
C ARG A 353 -0.95 -19.62 4.04
N ALA A 354 -0.30 -20.09 2.99
CA ALA A 354 1.10 -20.46 3.03
C ALA A 354 1.78 -19.97 1.76
N GLY A 355 3.08 -19.68 1.84
CA GLY A 355 3.81 -19.24 0.66
C GLY A 355 5.30 -19.12 0.88
N VAL A 356 5.98 -18.75 -0.21
CA VAL A 356 7.42 -18.60 -0.28
C VAL A 356 7.79 -17.32 -1.03
N TYR A 357 8.91 -16.71 -0.63
CA TYR A 357 9.59 -15.66 -1.38
C TYR A 357 10.98 -16.15 -1.77
N ARG A 358 11.32 -16.00 -3.02
CA ARG A 358 12.66 -16.24 -3.53
C ARG A 358 13.22 -14.97 -4.13
N PHE A 359 14.38 -14.58 -3.64
CA PHE A 359 15.11 -13.42 -4.11
C PHE A 359 16.35 -13.91 -4.85
N GLY A 360 16.65 -13.28 -5.99
CA GLY A 360 17.80 -13.58 -6.83
C GLY A 360 18.51 -12.32 -7.28
N GLY A 361 19.83 -12.38 -7.35
CA GLY A 361 20.66 -11.26 -7.76
C GLY A 361 22.04 -11.34 -7.12
N ASN A 362 22.87 -10.33 -7.37
CA ASN A 362 24.16 -10.21 -6.73
C ASN A 362 23.99 -9.73 -5.29
N SER A 363 24.43 -10.52 -4.32
CA SER A 363 24.34 -10.21 -2.89
C SER A 363 25.54 -9.42 -2.36
N ASP A 364 26.47 -8.97 -3.21
CA ASP A 364 27.62 -8.20 -2.76
C ASP A 364 27.21 -6.86 -2.17
N LEU A 365 27.87 -6.50 -1.08
CA LEU A 365 27.77 -5.22 -0.45
C LEU A 365 29.18 -4.66 -0.33
N ASN A 366 29.48 -3.57 -1.00
CA ASN A 366 30.83 -3.04 -1.12
C ASN A 366 30.90 -1.59 -0.64
N PHE A 367 32.03 -1.21 -0.06
CA PHE A 367 32.36 0.19 0.16
C PHE A 367 33.06 0.77 -1.06
N THR A 368 32.51 1.84 -1.59
CA THR A 368 33.10 2.66 -2.65
C THR A 368 33.62 3.98 -2.07
N THR A 369 34.33 4.76 -2.85
CA THR A 369 34.74 6.11 -2.45
C THR A 369 33.58 7.04 -2.12
N GLU A 370 32.40 6.71 -2.60
CA GLU A 370 31.17 7.49 -2.43
C GLU A 370 30.21 6.92 -1.37
N GLY A 371 30.59 5.82 -0.72
CA GLY A 371 29.80 5.18 0.35
C GLY A 371 29.45 3.72 0.04
N LEU A 372 28.40 3.23 0.69
CA LEU A 372 27.95 1.85 0.56
C LEU A 372 27.25 1.63 -0.78
N ALA A 373 27.55 0.52 -1.47
CA ALA A 373 26.99 0.14 -2.75
C ALA A 373 26.41 -1.28 -2.70
N LEU A 374 25.21 -1.47 -3.25
CA LEU A 374 24.58 -2.77 -3.41
C LEU A 374 25.04 -3.46 -4.69
N GLY A 375 25.22 -4.77 -4.64
CA GLY A 375 25.43 -5.59 -5.84
C GLY A 375 24.16 -5.65 -6.72
N SER A 376 23.00 -5.75 -6.09
CA SER A 376 21.70 -5.66 -6.75
C SER A 376 20.58 -5.33 -5.77
N GLU A 377 19.40 -4.95 -6.27
CA GLU A 377 18.25 -4.58 -5.45
C GLU A 377 17.69 -5.74 -4.63
N PHE A 378 17.48 -6.88 -5.28
CA PHE A 378 16.84 -8.03 -4.64
C PHE A 378 17.83 -9.07 -4.09
N GLY A 379 19.09 -9.03 -4.51
CA GLY A 379 20.10 -10.02 -4.10
C GLY A 379 20.48 -9.98 -2.61
N MET A 380 20.20 -8.86 -1.94
CA MET A 380 20.46 -8.71 -0.49
C MET A 380 19.38 -9.34 0.39
N ASN A 381 18.28 -9.78 -0.18
CA ASN A 381 17.16 -10.30 0.59
C ASN A 381 17.28 -11.82 0.79
N PRO A 382 17.06 -12.32 2.01
CA PRO A 382 17.03 -13.75 2.30
C PRO A 382 15.80 -14.43 1.71
N GLN A 383 15.88 -15.72 1.45
CA GLN A 383 14.74 -16.55 1.10
C GLN A 383 13.81 -16.66 2.30
N VAL A 384 12.50 -16.70 2.04
CA VAL A 384 11.49 -16.71 3.10
C VAL A 384 10.40 -17.74 2.81
N VAL A 385 9.95 -18.44 3.85
CA VAL A 385 8.72 -19.22 3.83
C VAL A 385 7.79 -18.71 4.92
N PHE A 386 6.50 -18.77 4.68
CA PHE A 386 5.51 -18.35 5.68
C PHE A 386 4.27 -19.23 5.68
N VAL A 387 3.62 -19.25 6.83
CA VAL A 387 2.28 -19.82 7.03
C VAL A 387 1.48 -18.88 7.91
N GLY A 388 0.20 -18.74 7.63
CA GLY A 388 -0.72 -17.91 8.41
C GLY A 388 -2.09 -18.54 8.53
N ALA A 389 -2.77 -18.19 9.60
CA ALA A 389 -4.17 -18.50 9.85
C ALA A 389 -4.96 -17.20 10.04
N ARG A 390 -6.21 -17.20 9.57
CA ARG A 390 -7.12 -16.04 9.64
C ARG A 390 -8.47 -16.52 10.15
N TYR A 391 -9.04 -15.76 11.06
CA TYR A 391 -10.38 -15.96 11.58
C TYR A 391 -11.16 -14.65 11.50
N TYR A 392 -12.33 -14.68 10.90
CA TYR A 392 -13.22 -13.52 10.75
C TYR A 392 -14.48 -13.72 11.60
N PHE A 393 -15.01 -12.64 12.15
CA PHE A 393 -16.22 -12.64 12.99
C PHE A 393 -17.04 -11.36 12.83
#